data_759cbac86d91b0f62e51472470976a1e
#
_entry.id   759cbac86d91b0f62e51472470976a1e
#
_cell.length_a   1.000
_cell.length_b   1.000
_cell.length_c   1.000
_cell.angle_alpha   90.00
_cell.angle_beta   90.00
_cell.angle_gamma   90.00
#
_symmetry.space_group_name_H-M   'P 1'
#
loop_
_entity.id
_entity.type
_entity.pdbx_description
1 polymer ?
#
loop_
_entity_poly.entity_id
_entity_poly.type
_entity_poly.pdbx_seq_one_letter_code
_entity_poly.pdbx_strand_id
1 'polypeptide(L)'
;MGSVKVNEGFACCFDLGYAQNNHTVEVAVVDTLKSNGLNSNQIKLIAIIAMTIDHLTWLFFPGCQKIWWVMGLHVIGRLTAPIMWFFIAEGFHYTRSVKKYIFRLFVFAIISHFAYNFAGGIPFVPNGFFNMTSVMWPLAWAVVLMVIFTTDRLPQWLKIVLTVLICFITFPADWSTIAAICPVYLYLNRGNFKKQAVAMFIWTALYAIVYFIFMDKVYGIIQMFTLLSLLFLRQYNGERGQWKGMKWFFYLYYPAHLFVIGIIRVMMGNGSIFP
;
A
#
# COMPACT_ATOMS: atom_id res chain seq x y z
N MET A 1 -14.63 1.08 64.02
CA MET A 1 -16.08 0.96 64.18
C MET A 1 -16.72 1.20 62.83
N GLY A 2 -17.22 0.24 62.26
CA GLY A 2 -18.36 -0.28 61.72
C GLY A 2 -18.11 -1.04 60.42
N SER A 3 -17.99 -2.35 60.53
CA SER A 3 -18.00 -3.29 59.39
C SER A 3 -19.44 -3.45 58.90
N VAL A 4 -19.65 -3.33 57.59
CA VAL A 4 -20.89 -3.81 56.94
C VAL A 4 -20.54 -5.05 56.13
N LYS A 5 -21.04 -6.19 56.57
CA LYS A 5 -21.14 -7.44 55.88
C LYS A 5 -22.15 -7.30 54.75
N VAL A 6 -21.80 -7.68 53.54
CA VAL A 6 -22.76 -7.94 52.48
C VAL A 6 -22.83 -9.46 52.26
N ASN A 7 -24.05 -9.96 52.34
CA ASN A 7 -24.44 -11.35 52.21
C ASN A 7 -24.09 -11.99 50.87
N GLU A 8 -23.54 -13.20 50.97
CA GLU A 8 -23.58 -14.19 49.89
C GLU A 8 -24.97 -14.75 49.73
N GLY A 9 -25.45 -14.75 48.52
CA GLY A 9 -26.73 -15.34 48.18
C GLY A 9 -26.79 -15.78 46.72
N PHE A 10 -26.69 -17.10 46.51
CA PHE A 10 -27.09 -17.86 45.29
C PHE A 10 -26.27 -17.61 44.02
N ALA A 11 -25.13 -18.31 43.90
CA ALA A 11 -24.54 -18.68 42.65
C ALA A 11 -25.34 -19.81 41.98
N CYS A 12 -26.00 -19.50 40.89
CA CYS A 12 -26.58 -20.50 40.01
C CYS A 12 -25.46 -21.11 39.18
N CYS A 13 -25.07 -22.34 39.51
CA CYS A 13 -24.17 -23.17 38.70
C CYS A 13 -24.88 -23.59 37.41
N PHE A 14 -24.74 -22.86 36.34
CA PHE A 14 -24.87 -23.38 34.96
C PHE A 14 -24.17 -22.42 33.99
N ASP A 15 -23.35 -23.02 33.09
CA ASP A 15 -22.75 -22.42 31.87
C ASP A 15 -21.46 -21.61 31.92
N LEU A 16 -20.52 -21.88 32.79
CA LEU A 16 -19.13 -21.37 32.60
C LEU A 16 -18.23 -22.31 31.77
N GLY A 17 -18.60 -23.57 31.58
CA GLY A 17 -17.79 -24.54 30.82
C GLY A 17 -17.91 -24.42 29.30
N TYR A 18 -19.06 -23.99 28.79
CA TYR A 18 -19.30 -23.94 27.33
C TYR A 18 -18.76 -22.68 26.67
N ALA A 19 -18.79 -21.55 27.36
CA ALA A 19 -18.26 -20.28 26.85
C ALA A 19 -16.71 -20.25 26.82
N GLN A 20 -16.06 -20.89 27.81
CA GLN A 20 -14.62 -20.94 27.89
C GLN A 20 -14.01 -21.88 26.87
N ASN A 21 -14.67 -23.01 26.54
CA ASN A 21 -14.23 -23.92 25.49
C ASN A 21 -14.40 -23.32 24.09
N ASN A 22 -15.46 -22.57 23.83
CA ASN A 22 -15.63 -21.92 22.53
C ASN A 22 -14.63 -20.81 22.30
N HIS A 23 -14.27 -20.03 23.33
CA HIS A 23 -13.25 -18.97 23.19
C HIS A 23 -11.85 -19.55 22.96
N THR A 24 -11.48 -20.66 23.63
CA THR A 24 -10.20 -21.36 23.42
C THR A 24 -10.14 -22.06 22.07
N VAL A 25 -11.22 -22.64 21.60
CA VAL A 25 -11.32 -23.25 20.26
C VAL A 25 -11.26 -22.18 19.17
N GLU A 26 -11.98 -21.07 19.34
CA GLU A 26 -11.95 -19.96 18.39
C GLU A 26 -10.57 -19.29 18.30
N VAL A 27 -9.89 -19.10 19.43
CA VAL A 27 -8.50 -18.61 19.49
C VAL A 27 -7.56 -19.61 18.86
N ALA A 28 -7.66 -20.91 19.15
CA ALA A 28 -6.80 -21.93 18.56
C ALA A 28 -7.03 -22.10 17.05
N VAL A 29 -8.27 -21.99 16.57
CA VAL A 29 -8.60 -22.01 15.13
C VAL A 29 -8.05 -20.76 14.44
N VAL A 30 -8.16 -19.58 15.07
CA VAL A 30 -7.58 -18.32 14.54
C VAL A 30 -6.07 -18.41 14.51
N ASP A 31 -5.41 -18.99 15.51
CA ASP A 31 -3.97 -19.14 15.55
C ASP A 31 -3.45 -20.21 14.56
N THR A 32 -4.19 -21.30 14.35
CA THR A 32 -3.86 -22.30 13.31
C THR A 32 -4.08 -21.77 11.89
N LEU A 33 -5.12 -20.97 11.65
CA LEU A 33 -5.32 -20.27 10.37
C LEU A 33 -4.23 -19.23 10.13
N LYS A 34 -3.73 -18.58 11.19
CA LYS A 34 -2.62 -17.62 11.12
C LYS A 34 -1.28 -18.30 10.84
N SER A 35 -1.04 -19.50 11.34
CA SER A 35 0.18 -20.27 11.07
C SER A 35 0.28 -20.77 9.62
N ASN A 36 -0.87 -20.98 8.94
CA ASN A 36 -0.95 -21.42 7.55
C ASN A 36 -1.10 -20.25 6.56
N GLY A 37 -1.09 -18.99 7.02
CA GLY A 37 -1.25 -17.80 6.19
C GLY A 37 0.00 -17.46 5.36
N LEU A 38 -0.14 -16.47 4.48
CA LEU A 38 0.94 -15.94 3.67
C LEU A 38 1.89 -15.06 4.50
N ASN A 39 3.19 -15.28 4.36
CA ASN A 39 4.18 -14.40 4.97
C ASN A 39 4.47 -13.16 4.10
N SER A 40 5.14 -12.15 4.68
CA SER A 40 5.49 -10.90 4.01
C SER A 40 6.25 -11.09 2.69
N ASN A 41 7.15 -12.10 2.61
CA ASN A 41 7.93 -12.33 1.40
C ASN A 41 7.05 -12.85 0.25
N GLN A 42 6.11 -13.73 0.53
CA GLN A 42 5.17 -14.28 -0.45
C GLN A 42 4.25 -13.20 -1.01
N ILE A 43 3.66 -12.37 -0.15
CA ILE A 43 2.76 -11.29 -0.58
C ILE A 43 3.53 -10.23 -1.39
N LYS A 44 4.77 -9.91 -1.01
CA LYS A 44 5.62 -9.01 -1.79
C LYS A 44 6.00 -9.59 -3.14
N LEU A 45 6.20 -10.90 -3.24
CA LEU A 45 6.45 -11.56 -4.52
C LEU A 45 5.23 -11.46 -5.44
N ILE A 46 4.02 -11.65 -4.92
CA ILE A 46 2.77 -11.42 -5.66
C ILE A 46 2.72 -9.99 -6.20
N ALA A 47 3.05 -9.00 -5.37
CA ALA A 47 3.08 -7.60 -5.79
C ALA A 47 4.12 -7.34 -6.90
N ILE A 48 5.31 -7.93 -6.82
CA ILE A 48 6.36 -7.81 -7.84
C ILE A 48 5.91 -8.40 -9.17
N ILE A 49 5.31 -9.58 -9.16
CA ILE A 49 4.79 -10.23 -10.37
C ILE A 49 3.68 -9.37 -10.99
N ALA A 50 2.71 -8.95 -10.19
CA ALA A 50 1.60 -8.10 -10.64
C ALA A 50 2.10 -6.77 -11.23
N MET A 51 3.07 -6.13 -10.59
CA MET A 51 3.71 -4.90 -11.06
C MET A 51 4.41 -5.09 -12.41
N THR A 52 5.13 -6.18 -12.57
CA THR A 52 5.84 -6.48 -13.82
C THR A 52 4.86 -6.69 -14.96
N ILE A 53 3.77 -7.42 -14.71
CA ILE A 53 2.70 -7.64 -15.71
C ILE A 53 2.10 -6.29 -16.12
N ASP A 54 1.76 -5.42 -15.15
CA ASP A 54 1.16 -4.11 -15.44
C ASP A 54 2.07 -3.22 -16.30
N HIS A 55 3.34 -3.09 -15.90
CA HIS A 55 4.27 -2.24 -16.64
C HIS A 55 4.63 -2.80 -18.03
N LEU A 56 4.72 -4.12 -18.20
CA LEU A 56 4.85 -4.74 -19.51
C LEU A 56 3.59 -4.53 -20.36
N THR A 57 2.41 -4.55 -19.74
CA THR A 57 1.16 -4.25 -20.44
C THR A 57 1.16 -2.81 -20.97
N TRP A 58 1.58 -1.82 -20.17
CA TRP A 58 1.74 -0.46 -20.64
C TRP A 58 2.78 -0.32 -21.76
N LEU A 59 3.87 -1.10 -21.72
CA LEU A 59 4.91 -1.10 -22.75
C LEU A 59 4.38 -1.58 -24.11
N PHE A 60 3.67 -2.71 -24.12
CA PHE A 60 3.21 -3.34 -25.37
C PHE A 60 1.86 -2.81 -25.85
N PHE A 61 1.04 -2.28 -24.94
CA PHE A 61 -0.31 -1.76 -25.19
C PHE A 61 -0.49 -0.39 -24.58
N PRO A 62 0.23 0.64 -25.08
CA PRO A 62 0.20 1.98 -24.50
C PRO A 62 -1.18 2.63 -24.62
N GLY A 63 -1.50 3.48 -23.67
CA GLY A 63 -2.80 4.16 -23.57
C GLY A 63 -3.92 3.27 -23.04
N CYS A 64 -5.09 3.87 -22.85
CA CYS A 64 -6.24 3.19 -22.25
C CYS A 64 -6.97 2.29 -23.28
N GLN A 65 -6.32 1.19 -23.72
CA GLN A 65 -6.89 0.26 -24.70
C GLN A 65 -8.02 -0.58 -24.09
N LYS A 66 -9.19 -0.61 -24.75
CA LYS A 66 -10.39 -1.31 -24.27
C LYS A 66 -10.48 -2.74 -24.82
N ILE A 67 -9.37 -3.46 -24.84
CA ILE A 67 -9.27 -4.85 -25.21
C ILE A 67 -9.42 -5.69 -23.94
N TRP A 68 -10.37 -6.63 -23.90
CA TRP A 68 -10.77 -7.34 -22.69
C TRP A 68 -9.61 -8.02 -21.92
N TRP A 69 -8.69 -8.67 -22.64
CA TRP A 69 -7.55 -9.33 -22.01
C TRP A 69 -6.45 -8.34 -21.56
N VAL A 70 -6.27 -7.20 -22.26
CA VAL A 70 -5.36 -6.12 -21.84
C VAL A 70 -5.89 -5.50 -20.53
N MET A 71 -7.20 -5.24 -20.46
CA MET A 71 -7.85 -4.78 -19.22
C MET A 71 -7.67 -5.79 -18.08
N GLY A 72 -7.77 -7.10 -18.40
CA GLY A 72 -7.51 -8.17 -17.42
C GLY A 72 -6.10 -8.16 -16.86
N LEU A 73 -5.08 -7.89 -17.68
CA LEU A 73 -3.70 -7.73 -17.23
C LEU A 73 -3.53 -6.49 -16.31
N HIS A 74 -4.19 -5.38 -16.64
CA HIS A 74 -4.22 -4.21 -15.76
C HIS A 74 -4.94 -4.48 -14.44
N VAL A 75 -6.01 -5.28 -14.42
CA VAL A 75 -6.67 -5.72 -13.18
C VAL A 75 -5.69 -6.47 -12.28
N ILE A 76 -4.87 -7.38 -12.84
CA ILE A 76 -3.80 -8.04 -12.08
C ILE A 76 -2.81 -7.01 -11.52
N GLY A 77 -2.40 -6.05 -12.32
CA GLY A 77 -1.49 -4.97 -11.93
C GLY A 77 -1.98 -4.15 -10.73
N ARG A 78 -3.30 -3.96 -10.60
CA ARG A 78 -3.91 -3.19 -9.49
C ARG A 78 -3.64 -3.80 -8.10
N LEU A 79 -3.22 -5.05 -8.01
CA LEU A 79 -2.83 -5.67 -6.73
C LEU A 79 -1.60 -5.03 -6.09
N THR A 80 -0.72 -4.45 -6.89
CA THR A 80 0.60 -3.98 -6.45
C THR A 80 0.53 -2.84 -5.44
N ALA A 81 -0.17 -1.76 -5.78
CA ALA A 81 -0.16 -0.53 -4.99
C ALA A 81 -0.66 -0.73 -3.55
N PRO A 82 -1.82 -1.36 -3.28
CA PRO A 82 -2.32 -1.53 -1.92
C PRO A 82 -1.46 -2.51 -1.09
N ILE A 83 -0.84 -3.50 -1.73
CA ILE A 83 0.13 -4.36 -1.05
C ILE A 83 1.34 -3.53 -0.61
N MET A 84 1.83 -2.62 -1.46
CA MET A 84 2.92 -1.72 -1.10
C MET A 84 2.52 -0.77 0.03
N TRP A 85 1.33 -0.17 -0.03
CA TRP A 85 0.81 0.71 1.03
C TRP A 85 0.78 0.00 2.38
N PHE A 86 0.27 -1.22 2.39
CA PHE A 86 0.23 -2.05 3.60
C PHE A 86 1.63 -2.31 4.15
N PHE A 87 2.59 -2.71 3.30
CA PHE A 87 3.94 -3.01 3.76
C PHE A 87 4.79 -1.78 4.09
N ILE A 88 4.44 -0.60 3.61
CA ILE A 88 5.02 0.66 4.11
C ILE A 88 4.57 0.92 5.55
N ALA A 89 3.29 0.70 5.86
CA ALA A 89 2.75 0.83 7.22
C ALA A 89 3.37 -0.22 8.17
N GLU A 90 3.46 -1.49 7.77
CA GLU A 90 4.14 -2.53 8.54
C GLU A 90 5.65 -2.24 8.70
N GLY A 91 6.30 -1.75 7.65
CA GLY A 91 7.70 -1.34 7.69
C GLY A 91 7.97 -0.21 8.68
N PHE A 92 7.07 0.76 8.80
CA PHE A 92 7.14 1.81 9.81
C PHE A 92 7.01 1.25 11.23
N HIS A 93 6.11 0.32 11.45
CA HIS A 93 5.93 -0.33 12.75
C HIS A 93 7.18 -1.12 13.20
N TYR A 94 7.77 -1.90 12.30
CA TYR A 94 8.90 -2.78 12.65
C TYR A 94 10.28 -2.13 12.53
N THR A 95 10.37 -0.86 12.09
CA THR A 95 11.67 -0.22 11.91
C THR A 95 12.30 0.20 13.24
N ARG A 96 13.59 -0.13 13.44
CA ARG A 96 14.36 0.33 14.59
C ARG A 96 14.76 1.81 14.49
N SER A 97 14.82 2.36 13.28
CA SER A 97 15.23 3.74 13.02
C SER A 97 14.41 4.34 11.90
N VAL A 98 13.43 5.15 12.28
CA VAL A 98 12.55 5.86 11.35
C VAL A 98 13.35 6.80 10.44
N LYS A 99 14.36 7.52 10.98
CA LYS A 99 15.22 8.39 10.18
C LYS A 99 15.93 7.65 9.04
N LYS A 100 16.53 6.47 9.33
CA LYS A 100 17.18 5.63 8.30
C LYS A 100 16.17 5.05 7.32
N TYR A 101 14.94 4.80 7.75
CA TYR A 101 13.87 4.31 6.89
C TYR A 101 13.43 5.37 5.90
N ILE A 102 13.16 6.60 6.37
CA ILE A 102 12.81 7.76 5.53
C ILE A 102 13.93 8.04 4.53
N PHE A 103 15.17 8.18 5.01
CA PHE A 103 16.32 8.45 4.14
C PHE A 103 16.44 7.44 3.00
N ARG A 104 16.34 6.15 3.31
CA ARG A 104 16.40 5.08 2.30
C ARG A 104 15.25 5.20 1.29
N LEU A 105 14.02 5.45 1.75
CA LEU A 105 12.88 5.61 0.84
C LEU A 105 13.07 6.80 -0.11
N PHE A 106 13.54 7.94 0.37
CA PHE A 106 13.81 9.09 -0.49
C PHE A 106 14.94 8.83 -1.48
N VAL A 107 16.03 8.18 -1.08
CA VAL A 107 17.09 7.78 -2.02
C VAL A 107 16.53 6.92 -3.15
N PHE A 108 15.75 5.88 -2.81
CA PHE A 108 15.12 5.05 -3.83
C PHE A 108 14.02 5.76 -4.61
N ALA A 109 13.32 6.73 -4.03
CA ALA A 109 12.35 7.55 -4.74
C ALA A 109 13.01 8.41 -5.82
N ILE A 110 14.19 9.00 -5.54
CA ILE A 110 14.96 9.77 -6.52
C ILE A 110 15.45 8.85 -7.64
N ILE A 111 16.05 7.70 -7.32
CA ILE A 111 16.51 6.74 -8.33
C ILE A 111 15.34 6.27 -9.19
N SER A 112 14.21 5.98 -8.55
CA SER A 112 12.99 5.52 -9.23
C SER A 112 12.33 6.61 -10.08
N HIS A 113 12.50 7.88 -9.75
CA HIS A 113 12.02 9.00 -10.57
C HIS A 113 12.65 8.93 -11.97
N PHE A 114 13.99 8.83 -12.05
CA PHE A 114 14.67 8.73 -13.34
C PHE A 114 14.31 7.46 -14.10
N ALA A 115 14.24 6.31 -13.41
CA ALA A 115 13.87 5.05 -14.04
C ALA A 115 12.43 5.07 -14.56
N TYR A 116 11.49 5.66 -13.81
CA TYR A 116 10.08 5.78 -14.18
C TYR A 116 9.90 6.70 -15.40
N ASN A 117 10.54 7.86 -15.39
CA ASN A 117 10.45 8.81 -16.49
C ASN A 117 11.13 8.26 -17.75
N PHE A 118 12.24 7.54 -17.60
CA PHE A 118 12.89 6.83 -18.71
C PHE A 118 11.97 5.71 -19.26
N ALA A 119 11.35 4.91 -18.41
CA ALA A 119 10.37 3.90 -18.83
C ALA A 119 9.18 4.52 -19.56
N GLY A 120 8.61 5.58 -18.98
CA GLY A 120 7.43 6.25 -19.49
C GLY A 120 7.66 7.11 -20.74
N GLY A 121 8.90 7.43 -21.10
CA GLY A 121 9.19 8.41 -22.16
C GLY A 121 8.86 9.85 -21.76
N ILE A 122 8.92 10.13 -20.47
CA ILE A 122 8.60 11.43 -19.86
C ILE A 122 9.91 12.20 -19.61
N PRO A 123 9.94 13.53 -19.78
CA PRO A 123 11.14 14.33 -19.45
C PRO A 123 11.58 14.15 -18.00
N PHE A 124 12.88 14.07 -17.76
CA PHE A 124 13.45 13.96 -16.40
C PHE A 124 13.27 15.21 -15.55
N VAL A 125 13.24 16.37 -16.21
CA VAL A 125 13.06 17.68 -15.56
C VAL A 125 11.66 18.19 -15.91
N PRO A 126 10.93 18.78 -14.95
CA PRO A 126 9.61 19.32 -15.23
C PRO A 126 9.62 20.38 -16.34
N ASN A 127 8.77 20.19 -17.33
CA ASN A 127 8.45 21.23 -18.33
C ASN A 127 7.32 22.15 -17.85
N GLY A 128 7.03 22.16 -16.54
CA GLY A 128 5.97 22.92 -15.90
C GLY A 128 5.98 22.69 -14.40
N PHE A 129 4.91 23.12 -13.73
CA PHE A 129 4.81 23.04 -12.28
C PHE A 129 4.71 21.60 -11.75
N PHE A 130 4.17 20.69 -12.55
CA PHE A 130 4.00 19.30 -12.19
C PHE A 130 4.68 18.39 -13.22
N ASN A 131 5.63 17.57 -12.77
CA ASN A 131 6.15 16.47 -13.56
C ASN A 131 5.79 15.14 -12.89
N MET A 132 5.38 14.15 -13.70
CA MET A 132 5.09 12.82 -13.16
C MET A 132 6.32 12.20 -12.53
N THR A 133 6.11 11.51 -11.43
CA THR A 133 7.14 10.74 -10.73
C THR A 133 6.60 9.40 -10.26
N SER A 134 7.51 8.50 -9.87
CA SER A 134 7.16 7.15 -9.45
C SER A 134 6.37 7.10 -8.13
N VAL A 135 5.64 6.01 -7.91
CA VAL A 135 4.93 5.73 -6.65
C VAL A 135 5.85 5.72 -5.41
N MET A 136 7.16 5.53 -5.59
CA MET A 136 8.12 5.55 -4.47
C MET A 136 8.17 6.94 -3.79
N TRP A 137 7.89 8.01 -4.52
CA TRP A 137 7.84 9.37 -3.98
C TRP A 137 6.73 9.54 -2.93
N PRO A 138 5.45 9.33 -3.21
CA PRO A 138 4.40 9.43 -2.20
C PRO A 138 4.56 8.39 -1.08
N LEU A 139 5.13 7.21 -1.33
CA LEU A 139 5.41 6.23 -0.27
C LEU A 139 6.47 6.71 0.72
N ALA A 140 7.49 7.46 0.26
CA ALA A 140 8.46 8.10 1.15
C ALA A 140 7.78 9.15 2.04
N TRP A 141 6.92 9.99 1.45
CA TRP A 141 6.13 10.98 2.18
C TRP A 141 5.08 10.36 3.11
N ALA A 142 4.55 9.18 2.79
CA ALA A 142 3.66 8.43 3.68
C ALA A 142 4.33 8.16 5.04
N VAL A 143 5.61 7.80 5.05
CA VAL A 143 6.36 7.57 6.30
C VAL A 143 6.56 8.88 7.07
N VAL A 144 6.79 10.00 6.39
CA VAL A 144 6.85 11.33 7.03
C VAL A 144 5.49 11.68 7.66
N LEU A 145 4.38 11.46 6.94
CA LEU A 145 3.03 11.65 7.47
C LEU A 145 2.77 10.78 8.70
N MET A 146 3.18 9.51 8.70
CA MET A 146 3.04 8.66 9.88
C MET A 146 3.77 9.24 11.09
N VAL A 147 4.97 9.82 10.92
CA VAL A 147 5.68 10.51 12.00
C VAL A 147 4.89 11.73 12.50
N ILE A 148 4.34 12.54 11.58
CA ILE A 148 3.55 13.73 11.92
C ILE A 148 2.31 13.33 12.74
N PHE A 149 1.60 12.26 12.31
CA PHE A 149 0.38 11.82 12.98
C PHE A 149 0.64 11.14 14.33
N THR A 150 1.78 10.48 14.51
CA THR A 150 2.14 9.76 15.73
C THR A 150 2.86 10.61 16.76
N THR A 151 3.28 11.84 16.43
CA THR A 151 3.92 12.74 17.41
C THR A 151 2.89 13.59 18.14
N ASP A 152 3.00 13.69 19.47
CA ASP A 152 2.18 14.59 20.32
C ASP A 152 2.74 16.02 20.37
N ARG A 153 3.95 16.24 19.82
CA ARG A 153 4.63 17.55 19.89
C ARG A 153 4.05 18.60 18.96
N LEU A 154 3.28 18.19 17.94
CA LEU A 154 2.72 19.08 16.93
C LEU A 154 1.25 19.36 17.23
N PRO A 155 0.82 20.64 17.24
CA PRO A 155 -0.58 20.99 17.36
C PRO A 155 -1.37 20.52 16.13
N GLN A 156 -2.66 20.25 16.32
CA GLN A 156 -3.52 19.66 15.29
C GLN A 156 -3.57 20.48 14.00
N TRP A 157 -3.64 21.82 14.12
CA TRP A 157 -3.67 22.68 12.95
C TRP A 157 -2.41 22.54 12.09
N LEU A 158 -1.23 22.39 12.72
CA LEU A 158 0.03 22.22 12.00
C LEU A 158 0.10 20.85 11.32
N LYS A 159 -0.44 19.79 11.92
CA LYS A 159 -0.57 18.48 11.28
C LYS A 159 -1.43 18.58 9.99
N ILE A 160 -2.53 19.34 10.03
CA ILE A 160 -3.39 19.57 8.86
C ILE A 160 -2.62 20.32 7.78
N VAL A 161 -1.96 21.44 8.12
CA VAL A 161 -1.18 22.22 7.15
C VAL A 161 -0.09 21.37 6.48
N LEU A 162 0.70 20.63 7.28
CA LEU A 162 1.74 19.75 6.76
C LEU A 162 1.16 18.64 5.85
N THR A 163 0.00 18.10 6.22
CA THR A 163 -0.69 17.11 5.38
C THR A 163 -1.08 17.69 4.04
N VAL A 164 -1.69 18.88 4.01
CA VAL A 164 -2.07 19.56 2.77
C VAL A 164 -0.85 19.85 1.89
N LEU A 165 0.25 20.32 2.47
CA LEU A 165 1.50 20.54 1.75
C LEU A 165 2.05 19.23 1.14
N ILE A 166 2.05 18.14 1.91
CA ILE A 166 2.52 16.83 1.42
C ILE A 166 1.58 16.31 0.33
N CYS A 167 0.27 16.51 0.46
CA CYS A 167 -0.70 16.18 -0.59
C CYS A 167 -0.37 16.90 -1.90
N PHE A 168 -0.05 18.19 -1.81
CA PHE A 168 0.33 18.98 -2.98
C PHE A 168 1.64 18.49 -3.62
N ILE A 169 2.66 18.19 -2.81
CA ILE A 169 3.96 17.67 -3.28
C ILE A 169 3.84 16.28 -3.91
N THR A 170 2.90 15.46 -3.45
CA THR A 170 2.72 14.07 -3.92
C THR A 170 1.69 13.94 -5.03
N PHE A 171 0.93 15.01 -5.32
CA PHE A 171 -0.13 15.00 -6.32
C PHE A 171 0.31 14.54 -7.72
N PRO A 172 1.46 14.97 -8.27
CA PRO A 172 1.87 14.56 -9.62
C PRO A 172 2.47 13.15 -9.71
N ALA A 173 2.59 12.43 -8.59
CA ALA A 173 3.15 11.09 -8.60
C ALA A 173 2.16 10.04 -9.07
N ASP A 174 2.68 8.92 -9.56
CA ASP A 174 1.88 7.72 -9.81
C ASP A 174 1.12 7.33 -8.52
N TRP A 175 -0.17 7.02 -8.64
CA TRP A 175 -1.13 6.86 -7.54
C TRP A 175 -1.35 8.12 -6.69
N SER A 176 -0.82 9.28 -7.12
CA SER A 176 -1.06 10.59 -6.54
C SER A 176 -0.94 10.62 -5.00
N THR A 177 -1.59 11.56 -4.38
CA THR A 177 -1.68 11.77 -2.92
C THR A 177 -2.21 10.55 -2.15
N ILE A 178 -2.98 9.69 -2.80
CA ILE A 178 -3.59 8.52 -2.16
C ILE A 178 -2.53 7.54 -1.67
N ALA A 179 -1.45 7.36 -2.45
CA ALA A 179 -0.32 6.53 -2.04
C ALA A 179 0.47 7.11 -0.84
N ALA A 180 0.30 8.40 -0.51
CA ALA A 180 0.86 8.99 0.69
C ALA A 180 -0.08 8.86 1.90
N ILE A 181 -1.39 9.02 1.71
CA ILE A 181 -2.35 9.08 2.82
C ILE A 181 -2.84 7.69 3.24
N CYS A 182 -3.17 6.81 2.28
CA CYS A 182 -3.73 5.51 2.59
C CYS A 182 -2.85 4.69 3.58
N PRO A 183 -1.50 4.61 3.40
CA PRO A 183 -0.63 3.94 4.37
C PRO A 183 -0.74 4.47 5.80
N VAL A 184 -1.00 5.76 5.99
CA VAL A 184 -1.20 6.35 7.32
C VAL A 184 -2.43 5.76 7.99
N TYR A 185 -3.56 5.68 7.28
CA TYR A 185 -4.78 5.07 7.82
C TYR A 185 -4.62 3.57 8.06
N LEU A 186 -3.86 2.87 7.23
CA LEU A 186 -3.52 1.46 7.46
C LEU A 186 -2.70 1.28 8.73
N TYR A 187 -1.75 2.16 8.98
CA TYR A 187 -0.95 2.15 10.20
C TYR A 187 -1.78 2.49 11.45
N LEU A 188 -2.56 3.56 11.41
CA LEU A 188 -3.41 3.98 12.55
C LEU A 188 -4.46 2.94 12.93
N ASN A 189 -4.89 2.11 11.97
CA ASN A 189 -5.83 1.02 12.18
C ASN A 189 -5.16 -0.36 12.20
N ARG A 190 -3.85 -0.40 12.50
CA ARG A 190 -3.11 -1.65 12.59
C ARG A 190 -3.74 -2.59 13.63
N GLY A 191 -3.84 -3.87 13.29
CA GLY A 191 -4.51 -4.88 14.11
C GLY A 191 -6.03 -4.99 13.90
N ASN A 192 -6.65 -4.03 13.19
CA ASN A 192 -8.06 -4.10 12.85
C ASN A 192 -8.24 -4.15 11.32
N PHE A 193 -8.23 -5.37 10.77
CA PHE A 193 -8.31 -5.58 9.33
C PHE A 193 -9.58 -4.97 8.70
N LYS A 194 -10.74 -5.00 9.40
CA LYS A 194 -11.98 -4.40 8.89
C LYS A 194 -11.82 -2.89 8.67
N LYS A 195 -11.22 -2.16 9.63
CA LYS A 195 -10.97 -0.73 9.50
C LYS A 195 -9.93 -0.43 8.42
N GLN A 196 -8.89 -1.27 8.27
CA GLN A 196 -7.91 -1.16 7.19
C GLN A 196 -8.57 -1.36 5.82
N ALA A 197 -9.44 -2.37 5.68
CA ALA A 197 -10.18 -2.62 4.45
C ALA A 197 -11.11 -1.45 4.08
N VAL A 198 -11.81 -0.88 5.06
CA VAL A 198 -12.66 0.31 4.85
C VAL A 198 -11.81 1.51 4.41
N ALA A 199 -10.65 1.74 5.02
CA ALA A 199 -9.74 2.81 4.61
C ALA A 199 -9.27 2.60 3.17
N MET A 200 -8.85 1.39 2.79
CA MET A 200 -8.49 1.07 1.40
C MET A 200 -9.65 1.31 0.44
N PHE A 201 -10.87 0.89 0.81
CA PHE A 201 -12.04 1.11 -0.03
C PHE A 201 -12.28 2.59 -0.28
N ILE A 202 -12.30 3.42 0.77
CA ILE A 202 -12.57 4.87 0.65
C ILE A 202 -11.51 5.54 -0.25
N TRP A 203 -10.22 5.31 0.01
CA TRP A 203 -9.15 5.95 -0.76
C TRP A 203 -9.08 5.45 -2.19
N THR A 204 -9.32 4.16 -2.43
CA THR A 204 -9.39 3.61 -3.79
C THR A 204 -10.61 4.14 -4.54
N ALA A 205 -11.77 4.25 -3.89
CA ALA A 205 -12.98 4.81 -4.51
C ALA A 205 -12.78 6.28 -4.91
N LEU A 206 -12.16 7.09 -4.05
CA LEU A 206 -11.81 8.48 -4.38
C LEU A 206 -10.90 8.55 -5.61
N TYR A 207 -9.86 7.70 -5.65
CA TYR A 207 -8.97 7.64 -6.82
C TYR A 207 -9.69 7.18 -8.09
N ALA A 208 -10.52 6.16 -7.97
CA ALA A 208 -11.32 5.64 -9.08
C ALA A 208 -12.28 6.72 -9.65
N ILE A 209 -12.91 7.52 -8.78
CA ILE A 209 -13.77 8.64 -9.18
C ILE A 209 -12.97 9.70 -9.95
N VAL A 210 -11.82 10.12 -9.41
CA VAL A 210 -10.96 11.10 -10.09
C VAL A 210 -10.51 10.56 -11.46
N TYR A 211 -10.07 9.30 -11.51
CA TYR A 211 -9.65 8.66 -12.76
C TYR A 211 -10.81 8.56 -13.77
N PHE A 212 -12.02 8.21 -13.30
CA PHE A 212 -13.23 8.10 -14.11
C PHE A 212 -13.65 9.45 -14.72
N ILE A 213 -13.50 10.55 -13.99
CA ILE A 213 -13.91 11.89 -14.44
C ILE A 213 -12.86 12.50 -15.39
N PHE A 214 -11.56 12.38 -15.05
CA PHE A 214 -10.50 13.14 -15.71
C PHE A 214 -9.66 12.35 -16.71
N MET A 215 -9.64 11.00 -16.63
CA MET A 215 -8.80 10.18 -17.49
C MET A 215 -9.63 9.31 -18.43
N ASP A 216 -10.10 8.15 -17.95
CA ASP A 216 -10.93 7.21 -18.72
C ASP A 216 -11.93 6.50 -17.80
N LYS A 217 -13.19 6.41 -18.25
CA LYS A 217 -14.30 5.83 -17.47
C LYS A 217 -14.08 4.35 -17.16
N VAL A 218 -13.62 3.57 -18.14
CA VAL A 218 -13.41 2.12 -17.96
C VAL A 218 -12.22 1.86 -17.04
N TYR A 219 -11.12 2.60 -17.25
CA TYR A 219 -9.94 2.50 -16.40
C TYR A 219 -10.19 3.04 -14.99
N GLY A 220 -11.09 4.00 -14.82
CA GLY A 220 -11.58 4.43 -13.50
C GLY A 220 -12.25 3.26 -12.74
N ILE A 221 -13.08 2.46 -13.42
CA ILE A 221 -13.67 1.26 -12.82
C ILE A 221 -12.59 0.21 -12.51
N ILE A 222 -11.60 0.04 -13.40
CA ILE A 222 -10.48 -0.89 -13.18
C ILE A 222 -9.73 -0.57 -11.89
N GLN A 223 -9.63 0.70 -11.47
CA GLN A 223 -8.99 1.05 -10.20
C GLN A 223 -9.65 0.39 -8.98
N MET A 224 -10.96 0.12 -9.02
CA MET A 224 -11.65 -0.57 -7.92
C MET A 224 -11.17 -2.00 -7.69
N PHE A 225 -10.59 -2.66 -8.70
CA PHE A 225 -10.01 -3.99 -8.56
C PHE A 225 -8.74 -4.03 -7.68
N THR A 226 -8.20 -2.88 -7.32
CA THR A 226 -7.21 -2.70 -6.26
C THR A 226 -7.63 -3.42 -4.97
N LEU A 227 -8.94 -3.48 -4.69
CA LEU A 227 -9.50 -4.16 -3.52
C LEU A 227 -9.33 -5.68 -3.52
N LEU A 228 -9.03 -6.30 -4.67
CA LEU A 228 -8.69 -7.74 -4.72
C LEU A 228 -7.44 -8.07 -3.89
N SER A 229 -6.56 -7.09 -3.66
CA SER A 229 -5.41 -7.25 -2.77
C SER A 229 -5.78 -7.60 -1.34
N LEU A 230 -6.98 -7.22 -0.88
CA LEU A 230 -7.49 -7.55 0.45
C LEU A 230 -7.60 -9.06 0.68
N LEU A 231 -7.81 -9.85 -0.39
CA LEU A 231 -7.82 -11.31 -0.33
C LEU A 231 -6.47 -11.87 0.14
N PHE A 232 -5.38 -11.31 -0.34
CA PHE A 232 -4.01 -11.68 0.04
C PHE A 232 -3.61 -11.07 1.39
N LEU A 233 -3.95 -9.81 1.63
CA LEU A 233 -3.63 -9.12 2.88
C LEU A 233 -4.37 -9.70 4.08
N ARG A 234 -5.57 -10.25 3.89
CA ARG A 234 -6.31 -10.96 4.93
C ARG A 234 -5.58 -12.23 5.40
N GLN A 235 -4.83 -12.86 4.49
CA GLN A 235 -4.05 -14.07 4.76
C GLN A 235 -2.68 -13.79 5.38
N TYR A 236 -2.32 -12.51 5.58
CA TYR A 236 -1.03 -12.15 6.16
C TYR A 236 -0.92 -12.66 7.60
N ASN A 237 0.05 -13.55 7.85
CA ASN A 237 0.27 -14.19 9.14
C ASN A 237 1.10 -13.35 10.13
N GLY A 238 1.57 -12.16 9.73
CA GLY A 238 2.42 -11.31 10.57
C GLY A 238 3.91 -11.65 10.49
N GLU A 239 4.30 -12.72 9.79
CA GLU A 239 5.68 -13.17 9.69
C GLU A 239 6.42 -12.55 8.51
N ARG A 240 7.73 -12.38 8.68
CA ARG A 240 8.58 -11.82 7.63
C ARG A 240 8.89 -12.79 6.49
N GLY A 241 8.91 -14.09 6.78
CA GLY A 241 9.42 -15.13 5.90
C GLY A 241 10.95 -15.28 5.97
N GLN A 242 11.44 -16.39 5.40
CA GLN A 242 12.84 -16.84 5.58
C GLN A 242 13.85 -16.01 4.76
N TRP A 243 13.46 -15.47 3.62
CA TRP A 243 14.38 -14.73 2.76
C TRP A 243 14.68 -13.34 3.30
N LYS A 244 15.82 -13.21 3.97
CA LYS A 244 16.30 -11.95 4.57
C LYS A 244 16.63 -10.87 3.52
N GLY A 245 16.98 -11.27 2.29
CA GLY A 245 17.30 -10.39 1.17
C GLY A 245 16.10 -9.68 0.53
N MET A 246 14.86 -10.15 0.73
CA MET A 246 13.64 -9.64 0.11
C MET A 246 13.50 -8.12 0.23
N LYS A 247 13.91 -7.53 1.34
CA LYS A 247 13.87 -6.08 1.54
C LYS A 247 14.68 -5.33 0.47
N TRP A 248 15.93 -5.73 0.25
CA TRP A 248 16.79 -5.07 -0.73
C TRP A 248 16.39 -5.43 -2.15
N PHE A 249 16.00 -6.68 -2.38
CA PHE A 249 15.45 -7.11 -3.67
C PHE A 249 14.27 -6.23 -4.08
N PHE A 250 13.34 -5.95 -3.18
CA PHE A 250 12.16 -5.13 -3.46
C PHE A 250 12.53 -3.68 -3.83
N TYR A 251 13.50 -3.07 -3.10
CA TYR A 251 13.95 -1.72 -3.40
C TYR A 251 14.70 -1.62 -4.72
N LEU A 252 15.54 -2.60 -5.03
CA LEU A 252 16.35 -2.59 -6.26
C LEU A 252 15.54 -3.00 -7.47
N TYR A 253 14.62 -3.95 -7.31
CA TYR A 253 13.81 -4.45 -8.40
C TYR A 253 12.97 -3.34 -9.04
N TYR A 254 12.37 -2.47 -8.21
CA TYR A 254 11.49 -1.42 -8.71
C TYR A 254 12.16 -0.48 -9.73
N PRO A 255 13.29 0.18 -9.46
CA PRO A 255 13.95 0.98 -10.50
C PRO A 255 14.58 0.13 -11.60
N ALA A 256 15.09 -1.07 -11.29
CA ALA A 256 15.76 -1.91 -12.27
C ALA A 256 14.81 -2.40 -13.38
N HIS A 257 13.62 -2.93 -13.05
CA HIS A 257 12.67 -3.37 -14.06
C HIS A 257 12.14 -2.22 -14.91
N LEU A 258 11.92 -1.03 -14.31
CA LEU A 258 11.54 0.17 -15.06
C LEU A 258 12.65 0.60 -16.03
N PHE A 259 13.91 0.53 -15.61
CA PHE A 259 15.03 0.82 -16.49
C PHE A 259 15.09 -0.12 -17.68
N VAL A 260 14.90 -1.43 -17.46
CA VAL A 260 14.81 -2.43 -18.53
C VAL A 260 13.65 -2.13 -19.48
N ILE A 261 12.48 -1.80 -18.95
CA ILE A 261 11.31 -1.39 -19.76
C ILE A 261 11.63 -0.17 -20.62
N GLY A 262 12.33 0.83 -20.04
CA GLY A 262 12.76 2.01 -20.79
C GLY A 262 13.69 1.69 -21.96
N ILE A 263 14.63 0.75 -21.77
CA ILE A 263 15.50 0.26 -22.88
C ILE A 263 14.65 -0.38 -23.97
N ILE A 264 13.75 -1.29 -23.61
CA ILE A 264 12.89 -1.99 -24.58
C ILE A 264 12.00 -0.97 -25.32
N ARG A 265 11.41 0.01 -24.59
CA ARG A 265 10.63 1.10 -25.19
C ARG A 265 11.39 1.85 -26.27
N VAL A 266 12.64 2.23 -25.96
CA VAL A 266 13.51 2.95 -26.93
C VAL A 266 13.82 2.06 -28.13
N MET A 267 14.13 0.79 -27.92
CA MET A 267 14.40 -0.18 -29.01
C MET A 267 13.18 -0.40 -29.91
N MET A 268 11.97 -0.33 -29.35
CA MET A 268 10.71 -0.44 -30.12
C MET A 268 10.34 0.86 -30.83
N GLY A 269 11.03 1.98 -30.58
CA GLY A 269 10.67 3.30 -31.10
C GLY A 269 9.39 3.90 -30.52
N ASN A 270 8.90 3.38 -29.38
CA ASN A 270 7.69 3.86 -28.76
C ASN A 270 7.89 5.24 -28.13
N GLY A 271 6.86 6.12 -28.21
CA GLY A 271 6.76 7.37 -27.51
C GLY A 271 6.47 7.19 -26.01
N SER A 272 5.65 8.08 -25.42
CA SER A 272 5.16 7.89 -24.05
C SER A 272 4.26 6.66 -23.97
N ILE A 273 4.46 5.82 -22.94
CA ILE A 273 3.66 4.60 -22.71
C ILE A 273 2.69 4.74 -21.54
N PHE A 274 2.95 5.65 -20.61
CA PHE A 274 2.03 5.94 -19.51
C PHE A 274 0.95 6.95 -19.93
N PRO A 275 -0.27 6.84 -19.39
CA PRO A 275 -1.39 7.71 -19.73
C PRO A 275 -1.20 9.15 -19.30
#